data_238302643490678a97c980e516145a93
#
_entry.id   238302643490678a97c980e516145a93
#
_cell.length_a   1.000
_cell.length_b   1.000
_cell.length_c   1.000
_cell.angle_alpha   90.00
_cell.angle_beta   90.00
_cell.angle_gamma   90.00
#
_symmetry.space_group_name_H-M   'P 1'
#
loop_
_entity.id
_entity.type
_entity.pdbx_description
1 polymer ?
#
loop_
_entity_poly.entity_id
_entity_poly.type
_entity_poly.pdbx_seq_one_letter_code
_entity_poly.pdbx_strand_id
1 'polypeptide(L)'
;MNIAAKTALVLLIAVSPVAAEQAVLVEAEAFDDLGGWSLDTQFMDQMGSPFLLAHGLGEPVADATTKVALPAAGNYRVWVRTRDWVAPWKAPGAPGRFQVLVDGKALETTFGTEGAAWHWQDGGTVRAAGKQITLALHDLTGFEGRCDAIVLSGDPDFRPPGDVKALAQWRQKALGIPAEPDDGGTHDLVVVGGGIAGTAAAITAARLGLTVALIQDRPVLGGNASSEVRVGLAGKMNYEPYPRIGDVVRELDARARALVDRAASSADKTLSEDELREKIVRDEKTITLLLNHRMNGVEMSDGRISAVLAQHTRTARRVRVKGRYFADCTGDGCAGFLAGADWDMKPTGRMGKSNLWGVVDMGKPASFPRCPWALDLSDKPFPGRGEKAPGGKSPLSRLGSWFWESGFNRDPFADSEYVRDCNLRAMYGAWDALKNVEKRHPNHKIKWAAYVSGPRESRRLLGDVILTQDDVVNNRSWEDACVPCTWMIDLHLPEPAYVKGFEADPFISYAGYTHFRPPYWMPYRCLYSRNVDNLFMAGRDISVT
;
A
#
# COMPACT_ATOMS: atom_id res chain seq x y z
N MET A 1 -54.88 57.94 22.40
CA MET A 1 -53.93 57.34 21.45
C MET A 1 -53.17 56.23 22.15
N ASN A 2 -53.65 55.00 21.93
CA ASN A 2 -53.06 53.80 22.56
C ASN A 2 -51.97 53.22 21.63
N ILE A 3 -50.76 53.11 22.13
CA ILE A 3 -49.67 52.41 21.44
C ILE A 3 -49.57 51.02 22.10
N ALA A 4 -49.99 49.99 21.40
CA ALA A 4 -49.84 48.61 21.80
C ALA A 4 -48.42 48.12 21.51
N ALA A 5 -47.66 47.73 22.52
CA ALA A 5 -46.38 47.08 22.40
C ALA A 5 -46.59 45.60 22.04
N LYS A 6 -46.10 45.17 20.87
CA LYS A 6 -46.01 43.74 20.46
C LYS A 6 -44.71 43.17 21.03
N THR A 7 -44.83 42.30 22.02
CA THR A 7 -43.75 41.50 22.56
C THR A 7 -43.54 40.29 21.60
N ALA A 8 -42.39 40.23 20.92
CA ALA A 8 -42.02 39.03 20.13
C ALA A 8 -41.35 38.02 21.07
N LEU A 9 -41.98 36.87 21.21
CA LEU A 9 -41.44 35.73 21.92
C LEU A 9 -40.42 35.04 21.01
N VAL A 10 -39.12 35.21 21.28
CA VAL A 10 -38.04 34.47 20.62
C VAL A 10 -37.93 33.13 21.30
N LEU A 11 -38.40 32.07 20.63
CA LEU A 11 -38.20 30.68 21.09
C LEU A 11 -36.73 30.32 20.78
N LEU A 12 -35.85 30.36 21.77
CA LEU A 12 -34.53 29.76 21.70
C LEU A 12 -34.72 28.22 21.74
N ILE A 13 -34.61 27.58 20.59
CA ILE A 13 -34.43 26.13 20.53
C ILE A 13 -33.02 25.86 21.01
N ALA A 14 -32.88 25.44 22.27
CA ALA A 14 -31.63 24.90 22.79
C ALA A 14 -31.37 23.55 22.09
N VAL A 15 -30.52 23.54 21.07
CA VAL A 15 -29.96 22.32 20.51
C VAL A 15 -29.01 21.77 21.58
N SER A 16 -29.45 20.74 22.28
CA SER A 16 -28.64 20.04 23.27
C SER A 16 -27.41 19.45 22.58
N PRO A 17 -26.17 19.73 23.05
CA PRO A 17 -24.96 19.15 22.48
C PRO A 17 -24.69 17.69 22.94
N VAL A 18 -25.74 16.92 23.28
CA VAL A 18 -25.62 15.62 23.98
C VAL A 18 -25.42 14.42 23.03
N ALA A 19 -25.71 14.56 21.74
CA ALA A 19 -25.70 13.38 20.84
C ALA A 19 -24.29 12.95 20.36
N ALA A 20 -23.27 13.80 20.45
CA ALA A 20 -21.92 13.45 19.98
C ALA A 20 -21.04 12.71 21.02
N GLU A 21 -21.45 12.69 22.30
CA GLU A 21 -20.71 12.07 23.41
C GLU A 21 -21.03 10.58 23.64
N GLN A 22 -21.97 9.99 22.91
CA GLN A 22 -22.43 8.62 23.15
C GLN A 22 -21.92 7.58 22.14
N ALA A 23 -21.19 7.99 21.10
CA ALA A 23 -20.65 7.08 20.11
C ALA A 23 -19.14 6.89 20.29
N VAL A 24 -18.70 5.65 20.49
CA VAL A 24 -17.28 5.27 20.58
C VAL A 24 -16.82 4.75 19.24
N LEU A 25 -15.85 5.42 18.64
CA LEU A 25 -15.16 4.96 17.42
C LEU A 25 -13.96 4.10 17.80
N VAL A 26 -13.84 2.96 17.16
CA VAL A 26 -12.72 2.02 17.28
C VAL A 26 -12.20 1.76 15.87
N GLU A 27 -11.06 2.33 15.55
CA GLU A 27 -10.36 2.06 14.28
C GLU A 27 -9.73 0.68 14.34
N ALA A 28 -9.90 -0.12 13.28
CA ALA A 28 -9.40 -1.50 13.27
C ALA A 28 -7.86 -1.54 13.29
N GLU A 29 -7.20 -0.61 12.62
CA GLU A 29 -5.74 -0.47 12.64
C GLU A 29 -5.16 -0.14 14.02
N ALA A 30 -5.97 0.38 14.93
CA ALA A 30 -5.55 0.72 16.29
C ALA A 30 -5.68 -0.44 17.29
N PHE A 31 -6.19 -1.62 16.88
CA PHE A 31 -6.35 -2.77 17.76
C PHE A 31 -5.05 -3.12 18.49
N ASP A 32 -5.15 -3.53 19.76
CA ASP A 32 -4.00 -3.85 20.61
C ASP A 32 -3.20 -5.04 20.05
N ASP A 33 -3.90 -6.07 19.59
CA ASP A 33 -3.34 -7.24 18.92
C ASP A 33 -4.03 -7.43 17.56
N LEU A 34 -3.25 -7.45 16.49
CA LEU A 34 -3.75 -7.66 15.14
C LEU A 34 -3.97 -9.15 14.81
N GLY A 35 -3.52 -10.07 15.67
CA GLY A 35 -3.61 -11.50 15.43
C GLY A 35 -2.96 -11.90 14.10
N GLY A 36 -3.74 -12.53 13.23
CA GLY A 36 -3.33 -12.86 11.86
C GLY A 36 -3.77 -11.86 10.80
N TRP A 37 -4.43 -10.75 11.15
CA TRP A 37 -4.87 -9.73 10.22
C TRP A 37 -3.72 -8.82 9.80
N SER A 38 -3.67 -8.49 8.53
CA SER A 38 -2.67 -7.59 7.95
C SER A 38 -3.17 -6.15 7.93
N LEU A 39 -2.29 -5.20 8.24
CA LEU A 39 -2.59 -3.77 8.14
C LEU A 39 -2.39 -3.32 6.68
N ASP A 40 -3.46 -2.90 6.02
CA ASP A 40 -3.41 -2.39 4.65
C ASP A 40 -3.48 -0.86 4.62
N THR A 41 -2.36 -0.23 4.27
CA THR A 41 -2.19 1.23 4.20
C THR A 41 -2.28 1.79 2.79
N GLN A 42 -2.47 0.96 1.77
CA GLN A 42 -2.30 1.36 0.36
C GLN A 42 -3.35 2.36 -0.12
N PHE A 43 -4.55 2.37 0.49
CA PHE A 43 -5.70 3.10 0.00
C PHE A 43 -6.12 4.26 0.90
N MET A 44 -5.25 4.73 1.77
CA MET A 44 -5.53 5.79 2.73
C MET A 44 -5.99 7.10 2.06
N ASP A 45 -5.51 7.41 0.85
CA ASP A 45 -5.92 8.62 0.11
C ASP A 45 -7.40 8.57 -0.30
N GLN A 46 -7.97 7.37 -0.44
CA GLN A 46 -9.38 7.14 -0.79
C GLN A 46 -10.24 6.90 0.46
N MET A 47 -9.68 6.22 1.45
CA MET A 47 -10.37 5.75 2.65
C MET A 47 -10.34 6.76 3.80
N GLY A 48 -9.27 7.57 3.88
CA GLY A 48 -8.94 8.44 5.02
C GLY A 48 -8.23 7.72 6.17
N SER A 49 -8.14 6.38 6.12
CA SER A 49 -7.52 5.50 7.12
C SER A 49 -7.02 4.23 6.46
N PRO A 50 -6.13 3.47 7.09
CA PRO A 50 -5.89 2.06 6.78
C PRO A 50 -7.09 1.19 7.17
N PHE A 51 -6.99 -0.11 6.90
CA PHE A 51 -7.93 -1.12 7.40
C PHE A 51 -7.23 -2.45 7.69
N LEU A 52 -7.86 -3.33 8.42
CA LEU A 52 -7.38 -4.69 8.63
C LEU A 52 -7.92 -5.63 7.56
N LEU A 53 -7.04 -6.50 7.06
CA LEU A 53 -7.28 -7.46 5.99
C LEU A 53 -6.99 -8.89 6.47
N ALA A 54 -7.96 -9.79 6.41
CA ALA A 54 -7.80 -11.21 6.71
C ALA A 54 -7.19 -11.95 5.50
N HIS A 55 -5.86 -11.81 5.32
CA HIS A 55 -5.10 -12.39 4.20
C HIS A 55 -4.61 -13.80 4.53
N GLY A 56 -5.54 -14.73 4.73
CA GLY A 56 -5.27 -16.09 5.19
C GLY A 56 -5.03 -17.11 4.08
N LEU A 57 -5.12 -16.71 2.80
CA LEU A 57 -4.86 -17.56 1.63
C LEU A 57 -5.74 -18.83 1.61
N GLY A 58 -6.99 -18.70 2.08
CA GLY A 58 -7.97 -19.77 2.16
C GLY A 58 -8.00 -20.53 3.49
N GLU A 59 -7.24 -20.08 4.48
CA GLU A 59 -7.28 -20.56 5.87
C GLU A 59 -7.63 -19.37 6.78
N PRO A 60 -8.64 -19.47 7.68
CA PRO A 60 -8.96 -18.40 8.61
C PRO A 60 -7.75 -17.96 9.43
N VAL A 61 -7.60 -16.66 9.61
CA VAL A 61 -6.50 -16.08 10.40
C VAL A 61 -6.86 -15.98 11.87
N ALA A 62 -5.88 -15.83 12.75
CA ALA A 62 -6.10 -15.60 14.17
C ALA A 62 -6.82 -14.26 14.43
N ASP A 63 -7.65 -14.22 15.45
CA ASP A 63 -8.47 -13.05 15.80
C ASP A 63 -7.60 -11.82 16.08
N ALA A 64 -8.00 -10.68 15.54
CA ALA A 64 -7.52 -9.39 16.01
C ALA A 64 -8.36 -8.95 17.21
N THR A 65 -7.74 -8.43 18.28
CA THR A 65 -8.43 -8.10 19.53
C THR A 65 -8.03 -6.74 20.09
N THR A 66 -9.00 -6.09 20.77
CA THR A 66 -8.73 -4.86 21.52
C THR A 66 -9.71 -4.69 22.69
N LYS A 67 -9.30 -3.89 23.68
CA LYS A 67 -10.14 -3.49 24.80
C LYS A 67 -10.68 -2.08 24.55
N VAL A 68 -11.99 -1.93 24.70
CA VAL A 68 -12.70 -0.68 24.45
C VAL A 68 -13.33 -0.14 25.72
N ALA A 69 -12.99 1.10 26.07
CA ALA A 69 -13.64 1.83 27.15
C ALA A 69 -14.98 2.41 26.66
N LEU A 70 -16.03 2.19 27.42
CA LEU A 70 -17.36 2.71 27.17
C LEU A 70 -17.75 3.78 28.21
N PRO A 71 -18.57 4.77 27.86
CA PRO A 71 -19.05 5.79 28.81
C PRO A 71 -19.80 5.21 30.00
N ALA A 72 -20.62 4.16 29.77
CA ALA A 72 -21.42 3.49 30.77
C ALA A 72 -21.69 2.03 30.40
N ALA A 73 -22.14 1.23 31.36
CA ALA A 73 -22.84 -0.03 31.07
C ALA A 73 -24.18 0.26 30.37
N GLY A 74 -24.61 -0.59 29.45
CA GLY A 74 -25.86 -0.35 28.72
C GLY A 74 -25.95 -1.09 27.41
N ASN A 75 -26.95 -0.73 26.61
CA ASN A 75 -27.11 -1.26 25.26
C ASN A 75 -26.42 -0.34 24.26
N TYR A 76 -25.70 -0.94 23.31
CA TYR A 76 -24.97 -0.21 22.23
C TYR A 76 -25.35 -0.81 20.89
N ARG A 77 -25.72 0.06 19.94
CA ARG A 77 -25.82 -0.33 18.53
C ARG A 77 -24.44 -0.37 17.93
N VAL A 78 -24.16 -1.43 17.18
CA VAL A 78 -22.85 -1.69 16.57
C VAL A 78 -22.92 -1.42 15.08
N TRP A 79 -21.99 -0.66 14.57
CA TRP A 79 -21.77 -0.41 13.14
C TRP A 79 -20.36 -0.85 12.77
N VAL A 80 -20.22 -1.57 11.65
CA VAL A 80 -18.94 -2.03 11.15
C VAL A 80 -18.74 -1.50 9.74
N ARG A 81 -17.64 -0.79 9.50
CA ARG A 81 -17.30 -0.31 8.17
C ARG A 81 -16.54 -1.38 7.41
N THR A 82 -17.15 -1.91 6.37
CA THR A 82 -16.68 -3.04 5.58
C THR A 82 -17.22 -3.01 4.16
N ARG A 83 -16.91 -4.02 3.35
CA ARG A 83 -17.46 -4.24 2.02
C ARG A 83 -17.35 -5.70 1.60
N ASP A 84 -18.17 -6.16 0.66
CA ASP A 84 -17.90 -7.38 -0.09
C ASP A 84 -16.92 -7.05 -1.23
N TRP A 85 -15.70 -7.49 -1.11
CA TRP A 85 -14.62 -7.11 -2.03
C TRP A 85 -14.77 -7.70 -3.44
N VAL A 86 -15.58 -8.75 -3.63
CA VAL A 86 -15.86 -9.33 -4.96
C VAL A 86 -17.16 -8.82 -5.59
N ALA A 87 -17.95 -8.05 -4.86
CA ALA A 87 -19.20 -7.48 -5.35
C ALA A 87 -19.06 -6.57 -6.59
N PRO A 88 -17.94 -5.84 -6.85
CA PRO A 88 -17.75 -5.09 -8.09
C PRO A 88 -17.90 -5.94 -9.35
N TRP A 89 -17.58 -7.24 -9.27
CA TRP A 89 -17.74 -8.20 -10.38
C TRP A 89 -19.04 -8.99 -10.30
N LYS A 90 -19.91 -8.73 -9.33
CA LYS A 90 -21.12 -9.52 -9.06
C LYS A 90 -20.81 -11.03 -8.90
N ALA A 91 -19.62 -11.32 -8.38
CA ALA A 91 -19.17 -12.69 -8.17
C ALA A 91 -19.90 -13.31 -6.97
N PRO A 92 -20.19 -14.62 -7.01
CA PRO A 92 -20.97 -15.28 -5.97
C PRO A 92 -20.15 -15.52 -4.69
N GLY A 93 -20.84 -15.65 -3.55
CA GLY A 93 -20.29 -16.32 -2.36
C GLY A 93 -19.63 -15.42 -1.31
N ALA A 94 -19.50 -14.10 -1.54
CA ALA A 94 -18.93 -13.15 -0.57
C ALA A 94 -17.79 -13.77 0.25
N PRO A 95 -16.57 -13.95 -0.32
CA PRO A 95 -15.52 -14.76 0.30
C PRO A 95 -14.91 -14.12 1.56
N GLY A 96 -14.92 -12.80 1.67
CA GLY A 96 -14.32 -12.03 2.77
C GLY A 96 -15.16 -11.97 4.04
N ARG A 97 -15.78 -13.06 4.43
CA ARG A 97 -16.70 -13.11 5.58
C ARG A 97 -15.97 -13.15 6.92
N PHE A 98 -16.45 -12.35 7.84
CA PHE A 98 -15.95 -12.34 9.22
C PHE A 98 -17.07 -11.98 10.21
N GLN A 99 -16.83 -12.21 11.50
CA GLN A 99 -17.69 -11.82 12.60
C GLN A 99 -16.98 -10.82 13.52
N VAL A 100 -17.77 -10.00 14.19
CA VAL A 100 -17.30 -9.20 15.33
C VAL A 100 -17.77 -9.89 16.60
N LEU A 101 -16.84 -10.13 17.51
CA LEU A 101 -17.14 -10.68 18.83
C LEU A 101 -17.08 -9.55 19.86
N VAL A 102 -18.06 -9.56 20.77
CA VAL A 102 -18.09 -8.67 21.94
C VAL A 102 -18.06 -9.56 23.19
N ASP A 103 -17.03 -9.40 24.03
CA ASP A 103 -16.76 -10.24 25.20
C ASP A 103 -16.83 -11.74 24.88
N GLY A 104 -16.24 -12.13 23.72
CA GLY A 104 -16.18 -13.50 23.25
C GLY A 104 -17.47 -14.04 22.61
N LYS A 105 -18.52 -13.22 22.48
CA LYS A 105 -19.77 -13.62 21.82
C LYS A 105 -19.88 -12.97 20.45
N ALA A 106 -20.06 -13.78 19.41
CA ALA A 106 -20.26 -13.28 18.05
C ALA A 106 -21.60 -12.54 17.93
N LEU A 107 -21.58 -11.43 17.17
CA LEU A 107 -22.79 -10.80 16.69
C LEU A 107 -23.54 -11.75 15.74
N GLU A 108 -24.86 -11.58 15.60
CA GLU A 108 -25.65 -12.37 14.66
C GLU A 108 -25.28 -12.03 13.19
N THR A 109 -24.89 -10.78 12.93
CA THR A 109 -24.51 -10.30 11.61
C THR A 109 -23.15 -10.87 11.19
N THR A 110 -23.10 -11.42 9.98
CA THR A 110 -21.86 -11.75 9.28
C THR A 110 -21.48 -10.57 8.38
N PHE A 111 -20.28 -10.06 8.55
CA PHE A 111 -19.76 -8.90 7.82
C PHE A 111 -18.97 -9.29 6.58
N GLY A 112 -18.74 -8.31 5.68
CA GLY A 112 -18.03 -8.53 4.41
C GLY A 112 -18.85 -9.26 3.36
N THR A 113 -20.17 -9.27 3.51
CA THR A 113 -21.10 -10.05 2.68
C THR A 113 -21.89 -9.22 1.68
N GLU A 114 -21.86 -7.90 1.79
CA GLU A 114 -22.64 -6.99 0.96
C GLU A 114 -21.88 -5.70 0.64
N GLY A 115 -22.36 -4.97 -0.37
CA GLY A 115 -21.84 -3.67 -0.75
C GLY A 115 -20.54 -3.72 -1.56
N ALA A 116 -20.59 -3.22 -2.80
CA ALA A 116 -19.40 -3.09 -3.64
C ALA A 116 -18.47 -1.94 -3.22
N ALA A 117 -18.99 -0.95 -2.51
CA ALA A 117 -18.24 0.15 -1.93
C ALA A 117 -18.15 0.01 -0.40
N TRP A 118 -17.17 0.65 0.20
CA TRP A 118 -17.05 0.77 1.64
C TRP A 118 -18.28 1.44 2.25
N HIS A 119 -18.92 0.80 3.22
CA HIS A 119 -20.13 1.29 3.88
C HIS A 119 -20.19 0.81 5.33
N TRP A 120 -21.12 1.39 6.10
CA TRP A 120 -21.41 0.96 7.45
C TRP A 120 -22.51 -0.11 7.42
N GLN A 121 -22.15 -1.32 7.82
CA GLN A 121 -23.05 -2.44 7.98
C GLN A 121 -23.54 -2.50 9.45
N ASP A 122 -24.85 -2.70 9.65
CA ASP A 122 -25.47 -2.79 10.97
C ASP A 122 -25.16 -4.14 11.63
N GLY A 123 -24.53 -4.10 12.78
CA GLY A 123 -24.21 -5.27 13.60
C GLY A 123 -25.25 -5.61 14.67
N GLY A 124 -26.37 -4.88 14.71
CA GLY A 124 -27.38 -5.05 15.74
C GLY A 124 -27.02 -4.37 17.06
N THR A 125 -27.61 -4.85 18.16
CA THR A 125 -27.44 -4.27 19.50
C THR A 125 -26.83 -5.27 20.46
N VAL A 126 -25.82 -4.80 21.22
CA VAL A 126 -25.16 -5.57 22.28
C VAL A 126 -25.38 -4.94 23.65
N ARG A 127 -25.38 -5.74 24.70
CA ARG A 127 -25.44 -5.27 26.09
C ARG A 127 -24.04 -5.34 26.71
N ALA A 128 -23.46 -4.20 27.01
CA ALA A 128 -22.25 -4.11 27.81
C ALA A 128 -22.59 -4.18 29.33
N ALA A 129 -21.98 -5.13 30.02
CA ALA A 129 -22.21 -5.31 31.47
C ALA A 129 -21.47 -4.27 32.31
N GLY A 130 -20.43 -3.64 31.76
CA GLY A 130 -19.57 -2.66 32.43
C GLY A 130 -19.12 -1.54 31.48
N LYS A 131 -18.15 -0.74 31.96
CA LYS A 131 -17.53 0.36 31.20
C LYS A 131 -16.35 -0.11 30.33
N GLN A 132 -16.13 -1.39 30.19
CA GLN A 132 -15.10 -1.95 29.32
C GLN A 132 -15.63 -3.22 28.67
N ILE A 133 -15.35 -3.39 27.39
CA ILE A 133 -15.61 -4.61 26.63
C ILE A 133 -14.36 -5.03 25.88
N THR A 134 -14.30 -6.27 25.44
CA THR A 134 -13.31 -6.77 24.48
C THR A 134 -13.99 -6.93 23.12
N LEU A 135 -13.42 -6.32 22.08
CA LEU A 135 -13.78 -6.58 20.68
C LEU A 135 -12.80 -7.56 20.06
N ALA A 136 -13.31 -8.44 19.19
CA ALA A 136 -12.47 -9.25 18.32
C ALA A 136 -13.03 -9.27 16.89
N LEU A 137 -12.14 -9.30 15.91
CA LEU A 137 -12.44 -9.60 14.51
C LEU A 137 -12.12 -11.08 14.29
N HIS A 138 -13.13 -11.88 14.01
CA HIS A 138 -13.03 -13.32 13.81
C HIS A 138 -13.23 -13.65 12.33
N ASP A 139 -12.15 -14.04 11.66
CA ASP A 139 -12.16 -14.41 10.26
C ASP A 139 -12.78 -15.80 10.05
N LEU A 140 -13.66 -15.94 9.06
CA LEU A 140 -14.35 -17.19 8.77
C LEU A 140 -13.78 -17.96 7.57
N THR A 141 -12.89 -17.34 6.78
CA THR A 141 -12.57 -17.87 5.45
C THR A 141 -11.11 -17.79 5.04
N GLY A 142 -10.37 -16.81 5.52
CA GLY A 142 -9.02 -16.49 5.04
C GLY A 142 -8.98 -15.87 3.64
N PHE A 143 -10.10 -15.33 3.17
CA PHE A 143 -10.22 -14.75 1.85
C PHE A 143 -10.55 -13.25 1.90
N GLU A 144 -9.61 -12.44 2.39
CA GLU A 144 -9.61 -10.98 2.28
C GLU A 144 -10.77 -10.26 2.99
N GLY A 145 -11.27 -10.81 4.10
CA GLY A 145 -12.19 -10.09 4.98
C GLY A 145 -11.61 -8.74 5.38
N ARG A 146 -12.40 -7.65 5.42
CA ARG A 146 -11.92 -6.28 5.61
C ARG A 146 -12.72 -5.54 6.64
N CYS A 147 -12.05 -4.98 7.62
CA CYS A 147 -12.64 -4.10 8.61
C CYS A 147 -11.84 -2.80 8.71
N ASP A 148 -12.50 -1.66 8.46
CA ASP A 148 -11.92 -0.34 8.59
C ASP A 148 -12.14 0.20 10.02
N ALA A 149 -13.39 0.19 10.49
CA ALA A 149 -13.71 0.71 11.82
C ALA A 149 -14.98 0.07 12.39
N ILE A 150 -15.10 0.14 13.72
CA ILE A 150 -16.29 -0.24 14.47
C ILE A 150 -16.79 0.97 15.26
N VAL A 151 -18.10 1.18 15.28
CA VAL A 151 -18.74 2.20 16.11
C VAL A 151 -19.72 1.55 17.08
N LEU A 152 -19.63 1.95 18.33
CA LEU A 152 -20.54 1.54 19.39
C LEU A 152 -21.33 2.78 19.84
N SER A 153 -22.63 2.83 19.60
CA SER A 153 -23.48 3.97 19.98
C SER A 153 -24.53 3.59 21.00
N GLY A 154 -24.58 4.33 22.10
CA GLY A 154 -25.67 4.29 23.06
C GLY A 154 -26.98 4.92 22.56
N ASP A 155 -26.89 5.71 21.47
CA ASP A 155 -28.05 6.25 20.76
C ASP A 155 -28.46 5.27 19.63
N PRO A 156 -29.66 4.67 19.70
CA PRO A 156 -30.12 3.71 18.70
C PRO A 156 -30.37 4.34 17.32
N ASP A 157 -30.58 5.65 17.28
CA ASP A 157 -30.85 6.39 16.04
C ASP A 157 -29.58 6.96 15.38
N PHE A 158 -28.45 6.88 16.06
CA PHE A 158 -27.16 7.32 15.52
C PHE A 158 -26.78 6.52 14.27
N ARG A 159 -26.28 7.23 13.27
CA ARG A 159 -25.72 6.66 12.04
C ARG A 159 -24.35 7.30 11.79
N PRO A 160 -23.26 6.51 11.68
CA PRO A 160 -21.95 7.06 11.37
C PRO A 160 -21.95 7.72 9.98
N PRO A 161 -21.15 8.79 9.77
CA PRO A 161 -21.05 9.43 8.46
C PRO A 161 -20.57 8.48 7.36
N GLY A 162 -21.25 8.49 6.21
CA GLY A 162 -20.88 7.68 5.03
C GLY A 162 -20.00 8.43 4.03
N ASP A 163 -20.11 9.76 3.97
CA ASP A 163 -19.29 10.59 3.10
C ASP A 163 -17.85 10.69 3.63
N VAL A 164 -16.85 10.58 2.74
CA VAL A 164 -15.42 10.52 3.10
C VAL A 164 -14.97 11.76 3.85
N LYS A 165 -15.41 12.96 3.44
CA LYS A 165 -15.01 14.21 4.08
C LYS A 165 -15.67 14.38 5.46
N ALA A 166 -16.97 14.08 5.54
CA ALA A 166 -17.70 14.12 6.81
C ALA A 166 -17.16 13.07 7.78
N LEU A 167 -16.82 11.88 7.30
CA LEU A 167 -16.19 10.82 8.08
C LEU A 167 -14.82 11.24 8.62
N ALA A 168 -13.97 11.85 7.80
CA ALA A 168 -12.65 12.33 8.22
C ALA A 168 -12.75 13.38 9.34
N GLN A 169 -13.68 14.33 9.22
CA GLN A 169 -13.94 15.36 10.24
C GLN A 169 -14.47 14.73 11.55
N TRP A 170 -15.38 13.77 11.41
CA TRP A 170 -15.92 13.07 12.57
C TRP A 170 -14.87 12.21 13.27
N ARG A 171 -14.03 11.48 12.53
CA ARG A 171 -12.89 10.72 13.05
C ARG A 171 -11.93 11.59 13.85
N GLN A 172 -11.53 12.73 13.28
CA GLN A 172 -10.65 13.67 13.96
C GLN A 172 -11.20 14.08 15.34
N LYS A 173 -12.50 14.39 15.41
CA LYS A 173 -13.16 14.76 16.65
C LYS A 173 -13.31 13.56 17.62
N ALA A 174 -13.80 12.42 17.13
CA ALA A 174 -14.07 11.23 17.94
C ALA A 174 -12.79 10.63 18.56
N LEU A 175 -11.67 10.69 17.83
CA LEU A 175 -10.37 10.20 18.29
C LEU A 175 -9.56 11.28 19.07
N GLY A 176 -10.08 12.50 19.18
CA GLY A 176 -9.37 13.59 19.84
C GLY A 176 -8.04 13.97 19.16
N ILE A 177 -7.96 13.80 17.81
CA ILE A 177 -6.75 14.11 17.07
C ILE A 177 -6.56 15.63 17.04
N PRO A 178 -5.40 16.17 17.47
CA PRO A 178 -5.13 17.60 17.45
C PRO A 178 -5.31 18.21 16.06
N ALA A 179 -5.87 19.41 16.00
CA ALA A 179 -6.00 20.15 14.74
C ALA A 179 -4.60 20.48 14.16
N GLU A 180 -3.66 20.85 15.01
CA GLU A 180 -2.28 21.10 14.64
C GLU A 180 -1.45 19.80 14.67
N PRO A 181 -0.64 19.54 13.63
CA PRO A 181 0.32 18.43 13.63
C PRO A 181 1.40 18.60 14.70
N ASP A 182 1.92 17.48 15.20
CA ASP A 182 3.11 17.47 16.06
C ASP A 182 4.32 18.02 15.29
N ASP A 183 5.29 18.61 16.00
CA ASP A 183 6.53 19.08 15.38
C ASP A 183 7.48 17.91 15.13
N GLY A 184 7.76 17.63 13.84
CA GLY A 184 8.70 16.61 13.38
C GLY A 184 10.14 17.09 13.19
N GLY A 185 10.42 18.33 13.62
CA GLY A 185 11.75 18.94 13.51
C GLY A 185 12.02 19.59 12.15
N THR A 186 13.26 20.09 12.03
CA THR A 186 13.78 20.72 10.81
C THR A 186 15.04 20.01 10.37
N HIS A 187 15.11 19.64 9.09
CA HIS A 187 16.17 18.83 8.51
C HIS A 187 16.77 19.49 7.27
N ASP A 188 18.03 19.17 6.93
CA ASP A 188 18.64 19.61 5.68
C ASP A 188 17.95 18.97 4.47
N LEU A 189 17.56 17.67 4.60
CA LEU A 189 16.86 16.91 3.59
C LEU A 189 15.69 16.12 4.20
N VAL A 190 14.52 16.24 3.60
CA VAL A 190 13.36 15.38 3.90
C VAL A 190 13.11 14.44 2.73
N VAL A 191 13.28 13.15 2.94
CA VAL A 191 13.05 12.10 1.95
C VAL A 191 11.68 11.46 2.19
N VAL A 192 10.81 11.53 1.21
CA VAL A 192 9.47 10.92 1.25
C VAL A 192 9.47 9.65 0.39
N GLY A 193 9.27 8.50 1.03
CA GLY A 193 9.32 7.19 0.42
C GLY A 193 10.60 6.41 0.76
N GLY A 194 10.45 5.37 1.59
CA GLY A 194 11.52 4.47 2.03
C GLY A 194 11.75 3.27 1.10
N GLY A 195 11.49 3.43 -0.21
CA GLY A 195 11.95 2.50 -1.23
C GLY A 195 13.49 2.47 -1.32
N ILE A 196 14.07 1.59 -2.14
CA ILE A 196 15.55 1.52 -2.26
C ILE A 196 16.16 2.87 -2.63
N ALA A 197 15.54 3.62 -3.55
CA ALA A 197 16.04 4.93 -3.96
C ALA A 197 16.07 5.93 -2.80
N GLY A 198 14.96 6.08 -2.06
CA GLY A 198 14.88 6.99 -0.92
C GLY A 198 15.74 6.55 0.26
N THR A 199 15.80 5.26 0.55
CA THR A 199 16.68 4.73 1.61
C THR A 199 18.16 5.00 1.29
N ALA A 200 18.57 4.78 0.03
CA ALA A 200 19.94 5.06 -0.40
C ALA A 200 20.25 6.57 -0.39
N ALA A 201 19.30 7.41 -0.80
CA ALA A 201 19.44 8.87 -0.75
C ALA A 201 19.60 9.36 0.70
N ALA A 202 18.78 8.87 1.63
CA ALA A 202 18.84 9.25 3.05
C ALA A 202 20.19 8.85 3.69
N ILE A 203 20.64 7.60 3.48
CA ILE A 203 21.93 7.12 4.00
C ILE A 203 23.09 7.94 3.42
N THR A 204 23.08 8.17 2.11
CA THR A 204 24.16 8.93 1.45
C THR A 204 24.21 10.36 1.96
N ALA A 205 23.08 11.04 2.09
CA ALA A 205 23.00 12.40 2.63
C ALA A 205 23.51 12.46 4.07
N ALA A 206 23.11 11.51 4.92
CA ALA A 206 23.57 11.43 6.31
C ALA A 206 25.09 11.22 6.40
N ARG A 207 25.66 10.34 5.59
CA ARG A 207 27.12 10.11 5.52
C ARG A 207 27.91 11.30 4.97
N LEU A 208 27.25 12.20 4.25
CA LEU A 208 27.79 13.48 3.84
C LEU A 208 27.63 14.60 4.89
N GLY A 209 27.10 14.27 6.08
CA GLY A 209 26.99 15.19 7.22
C GLY A 209 25.68 15.96 7.30
N LEU A 210 24.67 15.64 6.49
CA LEU A 210 23.36 16.28 6.54
C LEU A 210 22.46 15.65 7.60
N THR A 211 21.56 16.46 8.16
CA THR A 211 20.43 15.97 8.95
C THR A 211 19.29 15.57 8.02
N VAL A 212 18.74 14.35 8.19
CA VAL A 212 17.77 13.77 7.27
C VAL A 212 16.52 13.30 8.01
N ALA A 213 15.33 13.58 7.48
CA ALA A 213 14.12 12.84 7.82
C ALA A 213 13.79 11.86 6.69
N LEU A 214 13.58 10.58 7.03
CA LEU A 214 13.11 9.55 6.08
C LEU A 214 11.70 9.11 6.49
N ILE A 215 10.71 9.39 5.63
CA ILE A 215 9.29 9.12 5.87
C ILE A 215 8.87 7.93 5.02
N GLN A 216 8.29 6.90 5.66
CA GLN A 216 7.82 5.69 5.01
C GLN A 216 6.42 5.30 5.53
N ASP A 217 5.48 5.07 4.62
CA ASP A 217 4.08 4.76 4.93
C ASP A 217 3.83 3.33 5.44
N ARG A 218 4.82 2.43 5.30
CA ARG A 218 4.74 1.03 5.70
C ARG A 218 5.75 0.71 6.81
N PRO A 219 5.58 -0.46 7.48
CA PRO A 219 6.46 -0.85 8.58
C PRO A 219 7.88 -1.24 8.12
N VAL A 220 8.09 -1.43 6.81
CA VAL A 220 9.35 -1.92 6.25
C VAL A 220 9.92 -1.00 5.18
N LEU A 221 11.24 -0.99 5.03
CA LEU A 221 11.98 -0.29 3.98
C LEU A 221 12.19 -1.18 2.76
N GLY A 222 12.45 -0.57 1.60
CA GLY A 222 12.76 -1.29 0.36
C GLY A 222 11.72 -1.15 -0.75
N GLY A 223 10.52 -0.68 -0.46
CA GLY A 223 9.46 -0.51 -1.46
C GLY A 223 9.13 -1.83 -2.19
N ASN A 224 9.20 -1.86 -3.52
CA ASN A 224 8.96 -3.08 -4.29
C ASN A 224 9.99 -4.20 -4.01
N ALA A 225 11.17 -3.89 -3.46
CA ALA A 225 12.15 -4.88 -3.05
C ALA A 225 11.97 -5.40 -1.61
N SER A 226 11.00 -4.87 -0.86
CA SER A 226 10.68 -5.33 0.51
C SER A 226 10.06 -6.73 0.52
N SER A 227 9.92 -7.31 1.71
CA SER A 227 9.22 -8.60 1.91
C SER A 227 7.75 -8.56 1.50
N GLU A 228 7.14 -7.37 1.45
CA GLU A 228 5.73 -7.19 1.09
C GLU A 228 5.45 -7.37 -0.40
N VAL A 229 6.44 -7.12 -1.29
CA VAL A 229 6.27 -7.21 -2.76
C VAL A 229 7.25 -8.20 -3.40
N ARG A 230 8.50 -8.25 -2.93
CA ARG A 230 9.56 -9.21 -3.30
C ARG A 230 10.06 -9.12 -4.75
N VAL A 231 10.02 -7.95 -5.36
CA VAL A 231 10.67 -7.70 -6.64
C VAL A 231 12.14 -7.36 -6.40
N GLY A 232 13.04 -8.25 -6.80
CA GLY A 232 14.48 -8.08 -6.59
C GLY A 232 15.10 -6.97 -7.44
N LEU A 233 16.20 -6.42 -6.95
CA LEU A 233 17.01 -5.47 -7.70
C LEU A 233 17.70 -6.15 -8.88
N ALA A 234 17.90 -5.40 -9.98
CA ALA A 234 18.57 -5.87 -11.18
C ALA A 234 19.46 -4.76 -11.77
N GLY A 235 20.41 -5.16 -12.65
CA GLY A 235 21.36 -4.26 -13.26
C GLY A 235 22.76 -4.38 -12.65
N LYS A 236 23.71 -3.72 -13.29
CA LYS A 236 25.10 -3.57 -12.80
C LYS A 236 25.30 -2.14 -12.32
N MET A 237 26.06 -2.04 -11.24
CA MET A 237 26.37 -0.77 -10.60
C MET A 237 27.85 -0.52 -10.68
N ASN A 238 28.54 0.34 -10.70
CA ASN A 238 30.00 0.52 -10.71
C ASN A 238 30.57 0.62 -12.12
N TYR A 239 30.36 1.78 -12.68
CA TYR A 239 30.98 2.18 -13.93
C TYR A 239 31.80 3.46 -13.72
N GLU A 240 32.95 3.54 -14.40
CA GLU A 240 33.68 4.80 -14.46
C GLU A 240 32.81 5.89 -15.14
N PRO A 241 32.86 7.16 -14.69
CA PRO A 241 33.76 7.69 -13.65
C PRO A 241 33.23 7.57 -12.21
N TYR A 242 32.14 6.86 -11.96
CA TYR A 242 31.49 6.74 -10.64
C TYR A 242 31.46 5.28 -10.12
N PRO A 243 32.62 4.63 -9.90
CA PRO A 243 32.69 3.20 -9.59
C PRO A 243 32.09 2.83 -8.24
N ARG A 244 31.80 3.82 -7.38
CA ARG A 244 31.27 3.64 -6.03
C ARG A 244 29.78 4.00 -5.87
N ILE A 245 29.10 4.39 -6.94
CA ILE A 245 27.71 4.86 -6.86
C ILE A 245 26.74 3.79 -6.33
N GLY A 246 27.06 2.53 -6.53
CA GLY A 246 26.27 1.39 -6.06
C GLY A 246 26.62 0.88 -4.66
N ASP A 247 27.57 1.49 -3.93
CA ASP A 247 28.05 0.96 -2.65
C ASP A 247 26.92 0.84 -1.61
N VAL A 248 26.10 1.88 -1.44
CA VAL A 248 24.97 1.88 -0.49
C VAL A 248 23.92 0.83 -0.88
N VAL A 249 23.63 0.68 -2.18
CA VAL A 249 22.66 -0.33 -2.64
C VAL A 249 23.15 -1.75 -2.32
N ARG A 250 24.45 -2.01 -2.43
CA ARG A 250 25.04 -3.30 -2.04
C ARG A 250 24.90 -3.59 -0.53
N GLU A 251 24.95 -2.56 0.30
CA GLU A 251 24.69 -2.71 1.73
C GLU A 251 23.23 -3.09 2.02
N LEU A 252 22.28 -2.54 1.25
CA LEU A 252 20.85 -2.72 1.42
C LEU A 252 20.29 -4.03 0.85
N ASP A 253 21.04 -4.71 -0.04
CA ASP A 253 20.60 -5.96 -0.69
C ASP A 253 21.56 -7.11 -0.35
N ALA A 254 21.07 -8.10 0.40
CA ALA A 254 21.85 -9.26 0.79
C ALA A 254 22.34 -10.11 -0.40
N ARG A 255 21.59 -10.12 -1.50
CA ARG A 255 21.99 -10.82 -2.75
C ARG A 255 23.11 -10.08 -3.46
N ALA A 256 23.08 -8.77 -3.47
CA ALA A 256 24.16 -7.96 -4.04
C ALA A 256 25.47 -8.14 -3.25
N ARG A 257 25.40 -8.29 -1.91
CA ARG A 257 26.55 -8.65 -1.06
C ARG A 257 27.15 -10.01 -1.44
N ALA A 258 26.31 -11.02 -1.59
CA ALA A 258 26.78 -12.38 -1.91
C ALA A 258 27.48 -12.48 -3.27
N LEU A 259 27.17 -11.57 -4.21
CA LEU A 259 27.82 -11.49 -5.52
C LEU A 259 29.21 -10.84 -5.46
N VAL A 260 29.45 -9.95 -4.50
CA VAL A 260 30.69 -9.16 -4.39
C VAL A 260 31.65 -9.76 -3.38
N ASP A 261 31.17 -10.36 -2.32
CA ASP A 261 31.99 -10.86 -1.22
C ASP A 261 31.60 -12.28 -0.81
N ARG A 262 32.29 -13.27 -1.43
CA ARG A 262 32.12 -14.69 -1.06
C ARG A 262 32.51 -14.96 0.40
N ALA A 263 33.28 -14.07 1.03
CA ALA A 263 33.68 -14.15 2.43
C ALA A 263 32.64 -13.52 3.37
N ALA A 264 31.90 -12.50 2.93
CA ALA A 264 30.84 -11.86 3.70
C ALA A 264 29.55 -12.71 3.84
N SER A 265 29.47 -13.85 3.17
CA SER A 265 28.34 -14.79 3.29
C SER A 265 28.16 -15.39 4.70
N SER A 266 29.08 -15.10 5.63
CA SER A 266 29.02 -15.53 7.04
C SER A 266 28.53 -14.47 8.01
N ALA A 267 28.38 -13.20 7.59
CA ALA A 267 27.93 -12.13 8.47
C ALA A 267 26.40 -12.08 8.51
N ASP A 268 25.86 -12.37 9.66
CA ASP A 268 24.49 -12.16 10.11
C ASP A 268 23.35 -12.73 9.22
N LYS A 269 23.36 -14.06 9.06
CA LYS A 269 22.21 -14.80 8.49
C LYS A 269 20.93 -14.76 9.35
N THR A 270 20.96 -14.06 10.48
CA THR A 270 19.87 -14.02 11.46
C THR A 270 18.85 -12.93 11.14
N LEU A 271 19.24 -11.85 10.45
CA LEU A 271 18.34 -10.77 10.08
C LEU A 271 17.69 -11.02 8.71
N SER A 272 16.39 -10.73 8.61
CA SER A 272 15.72 -10.60 7.33
C SER A 272 16.23 -9.39 6.54
N GLU A 273 15.97 -9.33 5.23
CA GLU A 273 16.37 -8.16 4.42
C GLU A 273 15.76 -6.85 4.92
N ASP A 274 14.55 -6.89 5.44
CA ASP A 274 13.86 -5.70 5.97
C ASP A 274 14.48 -5.21 7.28
N GLU A 275 14.75 -6.13 8.21
CA GLU A 275 15.46 -5.83 9.47
C GLU A 275 16.86 -5.27 9.22
N LEU A 276 17.53 -5.80 8.20
CA LEU A 276 18.84 -5.32 7.80
C LEU A 276 18.78 -3.87 7.29
N ARG A 277 17.83 -3.55 6.42
CA ARG A 277 17.64 -2.19 5.89
C ARG A 277 17.30 -1.21 7.01
N GLU A 278 16.40 -1.59 7.90
CA GLU A 278 16.04 -0.76 9.05
C GLU A 278 17.24 -0.54 9.98
N LYS A 279 18.02 -1.59 10.28
CA LYS A 279 19.22 -1.48 11.09
C LYS A 279 20.24 -0.51 10.48
N ILE A 280 20.53 -0.62 9.18
CA ILE A 280 21.50 0.26 8.50
C ILE A 280 21.05 1.72 8.61
N VAL A 281 19.77 2.01 8.39
CA VAL A 281 19.23 3.37 8.52
C VAL A 281 19.32 3.88 9.96
N ARG A 282 18.98 3.08 10.95
CA ARG A 282 19.02 3.48 12.36
C ARG A 282 20.45 3.63 12.92
N ASP A 283 21.42 2.99 12.29
CA ASP A 283 22.84 3.16 12.65
C ASP A 283 23.36 4.54 12.23
N GLU A 284 22.75 5.20 11.24
CA GLU A 284 23.06 6.58 10.81
C GLU A 284 22.40 7.59 11.78
N LYS A 285 23.19 8.19 12.67
CA LYS A 285 22.70 9.00 13.80
C LYS A 285 22.02 10.31 13.40
N THR A 286 22.23 10.80 12.19
CA THR A 286 21.63 12.02 11.66
C THR A 286 20.34 11.76 10.87
N ILE A 287 19.86 10.49 10.82
CA ILE A 287 18.58 10.15 10.20
C ILE A 287 17.48 10.03 11.27
N THR A 288 16.43 10.81 11.12
CA THR A 288 15.15 10.61 11.81
C THR A 288 14.28 9.72 10.93
N LEU A 289 14.10 8.46 11.33
CA LEU A 289 13.29 7.49 10.59
C LEU A 289 11.84 7.48 11.10
N LEU A 290 10.89 7.79 10.23
CA LEU A 290 9.45 7.79 10.47
C LEU A 290 8.80 6.65 9.67
N LEU A 291 8.79 5.43 10.22
CA LEU A 291 8.02 4.30 9.67
C LEU A 291 6.54 4.44 10.02
N ASN A 292 5.67 3.84 9.24
CA ASN A 292 4.21 3.90 9.42
C ASN A 292 3.67 5.34 9.38
N HIS A 293 4.28 6.21 8.58
CA HIS A 293 3.84 7.58 8.39
C HIS A 293 3.58 7.85 6.91
N ARG A 294 2.31 7.99 6.55
CA ARG A 294 1.92 8.35 5.18
C ARG A 294 1.92 9.84 5.01
N MET A 295 2.75 10.34 4.10
CA MET A 295 2.74 11.74 3.68
C MET A 295 1.43 12.00 2.89
N ASN A 296 0.64 12.96 3.36
CA ASN A 296 -0.66 13.33 2.78
C ASN A 296 -0.88 14.84 2.67
N GLY A 297 0.16 15.65 2.88
CA GLY A 297 0.10 17.09 2.72
C GLY A 297 1.47 17.73 2.53
N VAL A 298 1.46 18.88 1.87
CA VAL A 298 2.64 19.71 1.63
C VAL A 298 2.29 21.17 1.95
N GLU A 299 3.18 21.85 2.66
CA GLU A 299 3.10 23.29 2.90
C GLU A 299 4.11 24.01 2.01
N MET A 300 3.64 25.02 1.28
CA MET A 300 4.43 25.80 0.34
C MET A 300 4.68 27.21 0.85
N SER A 301 5.84 27.77 0.54
CA SER A 301 6.18 29.19 0.72
C SER A 301 7.05 29.64 -0.45
N ASP A 302 6.65 30.70 -1.13
CA ASP A 302 7.43 31.34 -2.20
C ASP A 302 7.92 30.36 -3.30
N GLY A 303 7.05 29.44 -3.75
CA GLY A 303 7.38 28.45 -4.78
C GLY A 303 8.25 27.28 -4.30
N ARG A 304 8.51 27.18 -3.00
CA ARG A 304 9.32 26.15 -2.35
C ARG A 304 8.50 25.36 -1.35
N ILE A 305 8.80 24.10 -1.18
CA ILE A 305 8.25 23.30 -0.08
C ILE A 305 8.87 23.80 1.24
N SER A 306 8.06 24.13 2.22
CA SER A 306 8.49 24.49 3.57
C SER A 306 8.39 23.33 4.56
N ALA A 307 7.36 22.48 4.39
CA ALA A 307 7.17 21.28 5.21
C ALA A 307 6.34 20.24 4.45
N VAL A 308 6.44 18.99 4.89
CA VAL A 308 5.49 17.93 4.55
C VAL A 308 4.71 17.52 5.80
N LEU A 309 3.46 17.12 5.59
CA LEU A 309 2.59 16.58 6.63
C LEU A 309 2.48 15.06 6.42
N ALA A 310 2.73 14.31 7.49
CA ALA A 310 2.61 12.86 7.47
C ALA A 310 1.70 12.39 8.60
N GLN A 311 0.89 11.38 8.34
CA GLN A 311 -0.05 10.78 9.26
C GLN A 311 0.42 9.39 9.66
N HIS A 312 0.51 9.14 10.97
CA HIS A 312 0.81 7.81 11.48
C HIS A 312 -0.34 6.84 11.20
N THR A 313 -0.04 5.72 10.56
CA THR A 313 -1.03 4.80 10.01
C THR A 313 -1.90 4.10 11.05
N ARG A 314 -1.45 3.97 12.31
CA ARG A 314 -2.21 3.32 13.37
C ARG A 314 -2.93 4.27 14.33
N THR A 315 -2.43 5.49 14.48
CA THR A 315 -2.93 6.42 15.48
C THR A 315 -3.61 7.64 14.86
N ALA A 316 -3.55 7.78 13.54
CA ALA A 316 -4.00 8.94 12.77
C ALA A 316 -3.37 10.29 13.21
N ARG A 317 -2.42 10.29 14.17
CA ARG A 317 -1.70 11.52 14.56
C ARG A 317 -0.86 12.01 13.40
N ARG A 318 -0.82 13.33 13.24
CA ARG A 318 -0.10 13.99 12.15
C ARG A 318 1.18 14.62 12.66
N VAL A 319 2.23 14.60 11.85
CA VAL A 319 3.51 15.24 12.11
C VAL A 319 3.84 16.18 10.97
N ARG A 320 4.36 17.38 11.30
CA ARG A 320 4.89 18.38 10.35
C ARG A 320 6.40 18.29 10.34
N VAL A 321 6.98 17.91 9.20
CA VAL A 321 8.43 17.79 9.02
C VAL A 321 8.92 18.89 8.11
N LYS A 322 9.73 19.82 8.64
CA LYS A 322 10.30 20.94 7.91
C LYS A 322 11.62 20.57 7.26
N GLY A 323 11.95 21.17 6.13
CA GLY A 323 13.19 20.88 5.44
C GLY A 323 13.70 22.01 4.58
N ARG A 324 15.03 22.00 4.36
CA ARG A 324 15.67 22.90 3.39
C ARG A 324 15.45 22.37 1.97
N TYR A 325 15.60 21.06 1.78
CA TYR A 325 15.38 20.33 0.55
C TYR A 325 14.47 19.12 0.78
N PHE A 326 13.75 18.71 -0.27
CA PHE A 326 12.84 17.57 -0.26
C PHE A 326 13.19 16.64 -1.42
N ALA A 327 13.03 15.33 -1.20
CA ALA A 327 13.18 14.33 -2.24
C ALA A 327 11.90 13.47 -2.31
N ASP A 328 11.22 13.51 -3.45
CA ASP A 328 10.14 12.59 -3.74
C ASP A 328 10.75 11.25 -4.21
N CYS A 329 10.61 10.25 -3.36
CA CYS A 329 11.03 8.87 -3.61
C CYS A 329 9.86 7.91 -3.44
N THR A 330 8.62 8.43 -3.54
CA THR A 330 7.39 7.65 -3.38
C THR A 330 7.17 6.67 -4.52
N GLY A 331 7.85 6.90 -5.66
CA GLY A 331 7.70 6.16 -6.90
C GLY A 331 6.40 6.48 -7.65
N ASP A 332 5.55 7.33 -7.06
CA ASP A 332 4.27 7.76 -7.61
C ASP A 332 4.17 9.30 -7.72
N GLY A 333 5.27 10.02 -7.43
CA GLY A 333 5.36 11.48 -7.50
C GLY A 333 4.40 12.18 -6.55
N CYS A 334 4.14 11.59 -5.35
CA CYS A 334 3.09 12.07 -4.46
C CYS A 334 3.43 13.43 -3.84
N ALA A 335 4.69 13.63 -3.39
CA ALA A 335 5.11 14.89 -2.80
C ALA A 335 5.14 16.01 -3.84
N GLY A 336 5.68 15.73 -5.03
CA GLY A 336 5.69 16.66 -6.15
C GLY A 336 4.29 17.05 -6.60
N PHE A 337 3.39 16.08 -6.74
CA PHE A 337 1.99 16.34 -7.10
C PHE A 337 1.30 17.27 -6.09
N LEU A 338 1.45 17.03 -4.80
CA LEU A 338 0.86 17.87 -3.76
C LEU A 338 1.54 19.25 -3.66
N ALA A 339 2.81 19.36 -4.06
CA ALA A 339 3.54 20.62 -4.14
C ALA A 339 3.24 21.45 -5.39
N GLY A 340 2.45 20.92 -6.34
CA GLY A 340 2.19 21.58 -7.61
C GLY A 340 3.35 21.51 -8.60
N ALA A 341 4.23 20.52 -8.45
CA ALA A 341 5.27 20.23 -9.44
C ALA A 341 4.64 19.79 -10.76
N ASP A 342 5.27 20.14 -11.87
CA ASP A 342 4.85 19.64 -13.18
C ASP A 342 5.02 18.13 -13.26
N TRP A 343 4.05 17.45 -13.82
CA TRP A 343 4.04 15.99 -13.96
C TRP A 343 3.33 15.54 -15.22
N ASP A 344 3.60 14.30 -15.64
CA ASP A 344 2.92 13.62 -16.73
C ASP A 344 2.54 12.19 -16.34
N MET A 345 1.50 11.67 -16.97
CA MET A 345 1.05 10.29 -16.84
C MET A 345 0.22 9.90 -18.06
N LYS A 346 0.61 8.86 -18.76
CA LYS A 346 -0.19 8.34 -19.87
C LYS A 346 -1.60 7.99 -19.40
N PRO A 347 -2.65 8.38 -20.13
CA PRO A 347 -4.04 8.08 -19.71
C PRO A 347 -4.36 6.58 -19.83
N THR A 348 -3.79 5.88 -20.80
CA THR A 348 -4.02 4.45 -21.07
C THR A 348 -2.75 3.76 -21.54
N GLY A 349 -2.74 2.43 -21.55
CA GLY A 349 -1.60 1.63 -22.03
C GLY A 349 -0.37 1.73 -21.12
N ARG A 350 -0.57 2.02 -19.83
CA ARG A 350 0.48 1.98 -18.80
C ARG A 350 0.77 0.55 -18.37
N MET A 351 1.97 0.31 -17.87
CA MET A 351 2.23 -0.87 -17.07
C MET A 351 1.38 -0.81 -15.79
N GLY A 352 0.81 -1.95 -15.41
CA GLY A 352 -0.15 -2.04 -14.31
C GLY A 352 0.48 -2.19 -12.92
N LYS A 353 -0.13 -3.03 -12.09
CA LYS A 353 0.37 -3.43 -10.77
C LYS A 353 0.45 -4.95 -10.70
N SER A 354 1.52 -5.46 -10.11
CA SER A 354 1.73 -6.89 -9.91
C SER A 354 1.52 -7.28 -8.46
N ASN A 355 0.85 -8.44 -8.24
CA ASN A 355 0.80 -9.10 -6.93
C ASN A 355 1.46 -10.47 -7.07
N LEU A 356 2.69 -10.59 -6.56
CA LEU A 356 3.45 -11.83 -6.60
C LEU A 356 2.92 -12.81 -5.56
N TRP A 357 3.04 -14.10 -5.84
CA TRP A 357 2.65 -15.15 -4.92
C TRP A 357 3.47 -16.42 -5.14
N GLY A 358 3.38 -17.36 -4.23
CA GLY A 358 4.16 -18.58 -4.32
C GLY A 358 3.55 -19.73 -3.55
N VAL A 359 3.89 -20.94 -3.98
CA VAL A 359 3.43 -22.19 -3.40
C VAL A 359 4.58 -22.97 -2.76
N VAL A 360 4.24 -23.86 -1.85
CA VAL A 360 5.20 -24.75 -1.17
C VAL A 360 4.66 -26.16 -1.14
N ASP A 361 5.56 -27.14 -1.30
CA ASP A 361 5.25 -28.55 -1.04
C ASP A 361 5.28 -28.81 0.46
N MET A 362 4.18 -29.29 1.00
CA MET A 362 4.01 -29.60 2.43
C MET A 362 4.49 -31.03 2.78
N GLY A 363 4.91 -31.83 1.80
CA GLY A 363 5.25 -33.23 1.97
C GLY A 363 4.06 -34.14 2.35
N LYS A 364 2.85 -33.60 2.42
CA LYS A 364 1.61 -34.29 2.76
C LYS A 364 0.43 -33.65 2.04
N PRO A 365 -0.70 -34.35 1.85
CA PRO A 365 -1.87 -33.78 1.22
C PRO A 365 -2.32 -32.48 1.90
N ALA A 366 -2.56 -31.48 1.07
CA ALA A 366 -3.08 -30.16 1.47
C ALA A 366 -4.31 -29.85 0.59
N SER A 367 -5.46 -29.62 1.19
CA SER A 367 -6.67 -29.20 0.50
C SER A 367 -6.65 -27.69 0.22
N PHE A 368 -7.51 -27.26 -0.67
CA PHE A 368 -7.81 -25.86 -0.93
C PHE A 368 -9.30 -25.71 -1.22
N PRO A 369 -9.99 -24.71 -0.67
CA PRO A 369 -11.41 -24.51 -0.95
C PRO A 369 -11.67 -24.19 -2.42
N ARG A 370 -12.87 -24.51 -2.92
CA ARG A 370 -13.33 -24.02 -4.23
C ARG A 370 -13.58 -22.52 -4.16
N CYS A 371 -13.18 -21.81 -5.21
CA CYS A 371 -13.29 -20.35 -5.31
C CYS A 371 -14.20 -19.92 -6.48
N PRO A 372 -15.53 -20.18 -6.43
CA PRO A 372 -16.44 -19.84 -7.53
C PRO A 372 -16.56 -18.33 -7.78
N TRP A 373 -16.10 -17.52 -6.84
CA TRP A 373 -16.02 -16.06 -6.89
C TRP A 373 -14.75 -15.54 -7.57
N ALA A 374 -13.74 -16.40 -7.72
CA ALA A 374 -12.49 -16.05 -8.38
C ALA A 374 -12.66 -15.98 -9.91
N LEU A 375 -11.65 -15.49 -10.61
CA LEU A 375 -11.63 -15.51 -12.07
C LEU A 375 -11.52 -16.96 -12.56
N ASP A 376 -12.45 -17.40 -13.41
CA ASP A 376 -12.41 -18.77 -13.94
C ASP A 376 -11.27 -18.92 -14.96
N LEU A 377 -10.23 -19.61 -14.54
CA LEU A 377 -9.04 -19.94 -15.34
C LEU A 377 -8.97 -21.45 -15.70
N SER A 378 -10.05 -22.20 -15.52
CA SER A 378 -10.06 -23.66 -15.71
C SER A 378 -9.71 -24.09 -17.13
N ASP A 379 -10.05 -23.30 -18.15
CA ASP A 379 -9.77 -23.54 -19.57
C ASP A 379 -8.75 -22.56 -20.19
N LYS A 380 -8.14 -21.70 -19.37
CA LYS A 380 -7.26 -20.61 -19.84
C LYS A 380 -5.79 -20.91 -19.60
N PRO A 381 -4.89 -20.53 -20.53
CA PRO A 381 -3.45 -20.59 -20.27
C PRO A 381 -3.04 -19.56 -19.22
N PHE A 382 -2.08 -19.88 -18.36
CA PHE A 382 -1.44 -18.91 -17.44
C PHE A 382 -0.01 -19.35 -17.07
N PRO A 383 0.86 -18.43 -16.65
CA PRO A 383 2.22 -18.76 -16.24
C PRO A 383 2.23 -19.78 -15.11
N GLY A 384 2.94 -20.89 -15.30
CA GLY A 384 3.01 -21.97 -14.31
C GLY A 384 2.02 -23.11 -14.52
N ARG A 385 1.06 -23.01 -15.45
CA ARG A 385 0.15 -24.12 -15.81
C ARG A 385 0.80 -25.17 -16.69
N GLY A 386 1.70 -24.77 -17.60
CA GLY A 386 2.38 -25.65 -18.56
C GLY A 386 3.33 -26.65 -17.91
N GLU A 387 3.73 -27.69 -18.68
CA GLU A 387 4.58 -28.76 -18.17
C GLU A 387 6.08 -28.41 -18.07
N LYS A 388 6.55 -27.40 -18.81
CA LYS A 388 7.97 -27.02 -18.85
C LYS A 388 8.17 -25.50 -18.74
N ALA A 389 8.99 -25.09 -17.78
CA ALA A 389 9.52 -23.73 -17.70
C ALA A 389 10.86 -23.64 -18.47
N PRO A 390 11.25 -22.48 -19.02
CA PRO A 390 12.57 -22.28 -19.63
C PRO A 390 13.70 -22.72 -18.71
N GLY A 391 14.72 -23.36 -19.26
CA GLY A 391 15.89 -23.84 -18.51
C GLY A 391 15.63 -25.07 -17.62
N GLY A 392 14.55 -25.85 -17.89
CA GLY A 392 14.25 -27.10 -17.18
C GLY A 392 13.73 -26.90 -15.75
N LYS A 393 13.40 -25.68 -15.34
CA LYS A 393 12.80 -25.40 -14.03
C LYS A 393 11.36 -25.89 -13.95
N SER A 394 10.90 -26.19 -12.74
CA SER A 394 9.51 -26.54 -12.48
C SER A 394 8.57 -25.45 -13.02
N PRO A 395 7.44 -25.79 -13.67
CA PRO A 395 6.41 -24.83 -14.04
C PRO A 395 5.97 -23.93 -12.88
N LEU A 396 5.92 -24.48 -11.67
CA LEU A 396 5.59 -23.74 -10.44
C LEU A 396 6.51 -22.56 -10.15
N SER A 397 7.74 -22.54 -10.68
CA SER A 397 8.65 -21.40 -10.52
C SER A 397 8.20 -20.13 -11.26
N ARG A 398 7.26 -20.26 -12.21
CA ARG A 398 6.64 -19.14 -12.94
C ARG A 398 5.28 -18.77 -12.37
N LEU A 399 4.70 -19.63 -11.55
CA LEU A 399 3.43 -19.38 -10.91
C LEU A 399 3.60 -18.25 -9.89
N GLY A 400 2.80 -17.20 -10.02
CA GLY A 400 2.84 -16.06 -9.12
C GLY A 400 4.05 -15.13 -9.28
N SER A 401 4.80 -15.22 -10.38
CA SER A 401 5.86 -14.27 -10.70
C SER A 401 5.28 -12.90 -11.09
N TRP A 402 6.15 -11.93 -11.42
CA TRP A 402 5.77 -10.56 -11.76
C TRP A 402 4.83 -10.42 -12.99
N PHE A 403 4.57 -11.50 -13.73
CA PHE A 403 3.59 -11.55 -14.83
C PHE A 403 2.13 -11.45 -14.39
N TRP A 404 1.84 -11.68 -13.10
CA TRP A 404 0.49 -11.54 -12.52
C TRP A 404 0.20 -10.06 -12.31
N GLU A 405 -0.22 -9.41 -13.36
CA GLU A 405 -0.34 -7.97 -13.49
C GLU A 405 -1.67 -7.60 -14.15
N SER A 406 -2.32 -6.54 -13.65
CA SER A 406 -3.51 -5.94 -14.23
C SER A 406 -3.52 -4.42 -14.03
N GLY A 407 -4.55 -3.75 -14.53
CA GLY A 407 -4.69 -2.29 -14.37
C GLY A 407 -4.06 -1.46 -15.48
N PHE A 408 -3.74 -2.04 -16.63
CA PHE A 408 -3.09 -1.35 -17.77
C PHE A 408 -3.86 -0.11 -18.28
N ASN A 409 -5.19 -0.13 -18.15
CA ASN A 409 -6.08 0.95 -18.62
C ASN A 409 -6.89 1.57 -17.46
N ARG A 410 -6.50 1.30 -16.20
CA ARG A 410 -7.14 1.80 -15.00
C ARG A 410 -6.36 2.95 -14.39
N ASP A 411 -7.02 3.85 -13.69
CA ASP A 411 -6.33 4.87 -12.92
C ASP A 411 -5.51 4.22 -11.79
N PRO A 412 -4.17 4.43 -11.74
CA PRO A 412 -3.30 3.75 -10.77
C PRO A 412 -3.55 4.20 -9.33
N PHE A 413 -4.30 5.28 -9.12
CA PHE A 413 -4.68 5.80 -7.81
C PHE A 413 -6.14 5.48 -7.49
N ALA A 414 -7.08 5.99 -8.28
CA ALA A 414 -8.51 5.83 -8.03
C ALA A 414 -8.97 4.36 -8.07
N ASP A 415 -8.42 3.57 -9.00
CA ASP A 415 -8.77 2.15 -9.15
C ASP A 415 -7.79 1.20 -8.43
N SER A 416 -6.94 1.71 -7.54
CA SER A 416 -5.84 0.94 -6.94
C SER A 416 -6.32 -0.31 -6.19
N GLU A 417 -7.37 -0.20 -5.38
CA GLU A 417 -7.94 -1.35 -4.65
C GLU A 417 -8.57 -2.35 -5.62
N TYR A 418 -9.32 -1.87 -6.61
CA TYR A 418 -9.91 -2.71 -7.65
C TYR A 418 -8.84 -3.54 -8.40
N VAL A 419 -7.72 -2.91 -8.78
CA VAL A 419 -6.62 -3.59 -9.50
C VAL A 419 -5.98 -4.67 -8.61
N ARG A 420 -5.72 -4.38 -7.33
CA ARG A 420 -5.22 -5.36 -6.37
C ARG A 420 -6.17 -6.54 -6.25
N ASP A 421 -7.46 -6.29 -6.12
CA ASP A 421 -8.49 -7.32 -5.97
C ASP A 421 -8.65 -8.16 -7.24
N CYS A 422 -8.52 -7.56 -8.41
CA CYS A 422 -8.48 -8.28 -9.69
C CYS A 422 -7.32 -9.29 -9.71
N ASN A 423 -6.11 -8.87 -9.29
CA ASN A 423 -4.94 -9.76 -9.20
C ASN A 423 -5.15 -10.90 -8.20
N LEU A 424 -5.75 -10.63 -7.04
CA LEU A 424 -6.08 -11.67 -6.05
C LEU A 424 -7.11 -12.66 -6.58
N ARG A 425 -8.18 -12.18 -7.24
CA ARG A 425 -9.17 -13.06 -7.89
C ARG A 425 -8.52 -13.96 -8.94
N ALA A 426 -7.59 -13.42 -9.72
CA ALA A 426 -6.85 -14.20 -10.72
C ALA A 426 -5.95 -15.27 -10.07
N MET A 427 -5.23 -14.91 -9.00
CA MET A 427 -4.40 -15.85 -8.23
C MET A 427 -5.23 -17.02 -7.69
N TYR A 428 -6.33 -16.70 -7.01
CA TYR A 428 -7.20 -17.73 -6.43
C TYR A 428 -7.85 -18.60 -7.51
N GLY A 429 -8.24 -18.01 -8.64
CA GLY A 429 -8.79 -18.75 -9.77
C GLY A 429 -7.79 -19.71 -10.43
N ALA A 430 -6.55 -19.28 -10.58
CA ALA A 430 -5.47 -20.15 -11.09
C ALA A 430 -5.18 -21.30 -10.13
N TRP A 431 -5.14 -21.04 -8.83
CA TRP A 431 -4.87 -22.08 -7.84
C TRP A 431 -6.06 -23.04 -7.69
N ASP A 432 -7.30 -22.55 -7.73
CA ASP A 432 -8.51 -23.40 -7.77
C ASP A 432 -8.53 -24.31 -9.01
N ALA A 433 -8.19 -23.78 -10.19
CA ALA A 433 -8.08 -24.56 -11.42
C ALA A 433 -7.07 -25.71 -11.28
N LEU A 434 -5.86 -25.42 -10.80
CA LEU A 434 -4.83 -26.45 -10.63
C LEU A 434 -5.18 -27.48 -9.54
N LYS A 435 -5.65 -27.03 -8.37
CA LYS A 435 -5.90 -27.89 -7.21
C LYS A 435 -7.20 -28.69 -7.33
N ASN A 436 -8.27 -28.02 -7.72
CA ASN A 436 -9.62 -28.57 -7.59
C ASN A 436 -10.19 -29.09 -8.91
N VAL A 437 -9.86 -28.45 -10.06
CA VAL A 437 -10.33 -28.90 -11.37
C VAL A 437 -9.37 -29.94 -11.95
N GLU A 438 -8.09 -29.61 -12.05
CA GLU A 438 -7.08 -30.51 -12.65
C GLU A 438 -6.54 -31.58 -11.69
N LYS A 439 -6.81 -31.45 -10.38
CA LYS A 439 -6.30 -32.36 -9.33
C LYS A 439 -4.77 -32.47 -9.29
N ARG A 440 -4.09 -31.38 -9.65
CA ARG A 440 -2.61 -31.31 -9.66
C ARG A 440 -2.08 -30.82 -8.33
N HIS A 441 -0.80 -31.07 -8.08
CA HIS A 441 -0.06 -30.58 -6.91
C HIS A 441 -0.75 -30.92 -5.57
N PRO A 442 -1.09 -32.19 -5.29
CA PRO A 442 -1.91 -32.57 -4.13
C PRO A 442 -1.32 -32.11 -2.80
N ASN A 443 0.00 -32.05 -2.69
CA ASN A 443 0.71 -31.69 -1.46
C ASN A 443 1.06 -30.20 -1.34
N HIS A 444 0.76 -29.38 -2.37
CA HIS A 444 1.13 -27.97 -2.35
C HIS A 444 0.01 -27.10 -1.78
N LYS A 445 0.41 -26.00 -1.12
CA LYS A 445 -0.48 -24.89 -0.75
C LYS A 445 0.14 -23.55 -1.12
N ILE A 446 -0.69 -22.50 -1.21
CA ILE A 446 -0.17 -21.14 -1.30
C ILE A 446 0.53 -20.84 0.02
N LYS A 447 1.81 -20.48 -0.03
CA LYS A 447 2.61 -20.15 1.15
C LYS A 447 2.56 -18.66 1.46
N TRP A 448 2.52 -17.86 0.44
CA TRP A 448 2.62 -16.41 0.52
C TRP A 448 2.01 -15.77 -0.74
N ALA A 449 1.36 -14.65 -0.57
CA ALA A 449 0.96 -13.77 -1.65
C ALA A 449 1.15 -12.31 -1.19
N ALA A 450 1.49 -11.44 -2.14
CA ALA A 450 1.56 -10.01 -1.86
C ALA A 450 0.14 -9.44 -1.80
N TYR A 451 -0.32 -8.97 -0.64
CA TYR A 451 -1.50 -8.12 -0.56
C TYR A 451 -1.16 -6.66 -0.88
N VAL A 452 0.11 -6.28 -0.73
CA VAL A 452 0.64 -5.01 -1.22
C VAL A 452 0.96 -5.15 -2.70
N SER A 453 0.30 -4.35 -3.53
CA SER A 453 0.57 -4.34 -4.96
C SER A 453 1.91 -3.68 -5.27
N GLY A 454 2.68 -4.29 -6.16
CA GLY A 454 3.89 -3.71 -6.74
C GLY A 454 3.53 -2.79 -7.90
N PRO A 455 3.45 -1.46 -7.71
CA PRO A 455 3.12 -0.55 -8.80
C PRO A 455 4.25 -0.45 -9.80
N ARG A 456 3.89 -0.30 -11.09
CA ARG A 456 4.84 -0.21 -12.20
C ARG A 456 4.93 1.20 -12.76
N GLU A 457 3.86 1.71 -13.33
CA GLU A 457 3.83 3.01 -13.98
C GLU A 457 2.70 3.88 -13.42
N SER A 458 3.07 5.13 -13.08
CA SER A 458 2.15 6.14 -12.58
C SER A 458 2.65 7.53 -13.00
N ARG A 459 2.53 8.55 -12.14
CA ARG A 459 3.06 9.89 -12.43
C ARG A 459 4.58 9.88 -12.58
N ARG A 460 5.04 10.69 -13.52
CA ARG A 460 6.43 11.12 -13.68
C ARG A 460 6.49 12.60 -13.37
N LEU A 461 7.34 13.02 -12.48
CA LEU A 461 7.61 14.44 -12.25
C LEU A 461 8.52 14.95 -13.37
N LEU A 462 8.35 16.20 -13.77
CA LEU A 462 9.08 16.76 -14.90
C LEU A 462 10.26 17.62 -14.41
N GLY A 463 11.45 17.24 -14.87
CA GLY A 463 12.69 18.01 -14.75
C GLY A 463 12.95 18.87 -15.99
N ASP A 464 14.09 19.52 -16.04
CA ASP A 464 14.52 20.29 -17.22
C ASP A 464 14.80 19.40 -18.44
N VAL A 465 15.11 18.13 -18.21
CA VAL A 465 15.24 17.10 -19.23
C VAL A 465 14.22 16.01 -18.98
N ILE A 466 13.52 15.58 -20.02
CA ILE A 466 12.67 14.39 -20.02
C ILE A 466 13.42 13.33 -20.83
N LEU A 467 13.95 12.31 -20.17
CA LEU A 467 14.69 11.22 -20.82
C LEU A 467 13.72 10.35 -21.63
N THR A 468 14.03 10.15 -22.90
CA THR A 468 13.21 9.38 -23.83
C THR A 468 13.82 8.03 -24.17
N GLN A 469 13.01 7.12 -24.76
CA GLN A 469 13.52 5.87 -25.31
C GLN A 469 14.64 6.10 -26.34
N ASP A 470 14.49 7.11 -27.20
CA ASP A 470 15.48 7.40 -28.23
C ASP A 470 16.82 7.84 -27.64
N ASP A 471 16.81 8.61 -26.55
CA ASP A 471 18.03 8.97 -25.82
C ASP A 471 18.76 7.73 -25.29
N VAL A 472 18.02 6.77 -24.76
CA VAL A 472 18.55 5.52 -24.21
C VAL A 472 19.10 4.61 -25.31
N VAL A 473 18.32 4.38 -26.36
CA VAL A 473 18.71 3.48 -27.49
C VAL A 473 19.89 4.00 -28.24
N ASN A 474 19.97 5.32 -28.49
CA ASN A 474 21.07 5.96 -29.17
C ASN A 474 22.26 6.29 -28.25
N ASN A 475 22.15 5.95 -26.96
CA ASN A 475 23.16 6.21 -25.93
C ASN A 475 23.64 7.67 -25.95
N ARG A 476 22.67 8.60 -25.88
CA ARG A 476 22.92 10.04 -25.93
C ARG A 476 23.90 10.47 -24.83
N SER A 477 24.90 11.27 -25.19
CA SER A 477 25.82 11.87 -24.23
C SER A 477 25.21 13.10 -23.59
N TRP A 478 25.44 13.27 -22.28
CA TRP A 478 24.98 14.39 -21.49
C TRP A 478 26.13 15.04 -20.74
N GLU A 479 26.20 16.36 -20.70
CA GLU A 479 27.22 17.09 -19.96
C GLU A 479 27.11 16.87 -18.45
N ASP A 480 25.88 16.68 -17.98
CA ASP A 480 25.49 16.45 -16.57
C ASP A 480 25.17 14.97 -16.28
N ALA A 481 25.74 14.04 -17.04
CA ALA A 481 25.59 12.61 -16.81
C ALA A 481 26.04 12.20 -15.40
N CYS A 482 25.16 11.62 -14.60
CA CYS A 482 25.44 11.30 -13.18
C CYS A 482 25.12 9.87 -12.75
N VAL A 483 24.20 9.16 -13.43
CA VAL A 483 23.82 7.79 -13.05
C VAL A 483 23.98 6.84 -14.23
N PRO A 484 24.84 5.80 -14.12
CA PRO A 484 24.92 4.73 -15.13
C PRO A 484 23.77 3.74 -14.95
N CYS A 485 23.03 3.49 -16.01
CA CYS A 485 21.92 2.54 -16.05
C CYS A 485 22.24 1.40 -17.01
N THR A 486 21.93 0.17 -16.61
CA THR A 486 22.34 -1.03 -17.36
C THR A 486 21.20 -2.00 -17.64
N TRP A 487 20.02 -1.80 -17.04
CA TRP A 487 18.87 -2.64 -17.34
C TRP A 487 18.24 -2.19 -18.66
N MET A 488 17.78 -3.13 -19.46
CA MET A 488 17.10 -2.86 -20.72
C MET A 488 15.75 -2.15 -20.49
N ILE A 489 15.19 -1.54 -21.51
CA ILE A 489 13.82 -1.04 -21.45
C ILE A 489 12.92 -2.28 -21.45
N ASP A 490 12.16 -2.43 -20.36
CA ASP A 490 11.38 -3.61 -20.01
C ASP A 490 9.90 -3.21 -19.92
N LEU A 491 9.23 -3.24 -21.07
CA LEU A 491 7.81 -2.94 -21.14
C LEU A 491 6.99 -4.16 -20.78
N HIS A 492 6.07 -3.97 -19.87
CA HIS A 492 5.04 -4.95 -19.55
C HIS A 492 3.80 -4.68 -20.39
N LEU A 493 3.54 -5.57 -21.33
CA LEU A 493 2.40 -5.49 -22.23
C LEU A 493 1.36 -6.55 -21.83
N PRO A 494 0.05 -6.23 -21.94
CA PRO A 494 -0.98 -7.24 -21.67
C PRO A 494 -0.85 -8.40 -22.67
N GLU A 495 -0.88 -9.63 -22.15
CA GLU A 495 -0.82 -10.84 -22.97
C GLU A 495 -2.05 -10.90 -23.89
N PRO A 496 -1.90 -10.99 -25.22
CA PRO A 496 -3.03 -10.97 -26.15
C PRO A 496 -4.10 -12.02 -25.88
N ALA A 497 -3.73 -13.19 -25.35
CA ALA A 497 -4.64 -14.25 -24.99
C ALA A 497 -5.65 -13.82 -23.89
N TYR A 498 -5.34 -12.79 -23.13
CA TYR A 498 -6.16 -12.30 -22.02
C TYR A 498 -6.85 -10.95 -22.29
N VAL A 499 -6.67 -10.38 -23.48
CA VAL A 499 -7.35 -9.13 -23.87
C VAL A 499 -8.84 -9.36 -24.16
N LYS A 500 -9.21 -10.57 -24.57
CA LYS A 500 -10.60 -10.94 -24.88
C LYS A 500 -11.04 -12.13 -24.00
N GLY A 501 -12.28 -12.08 -23.53
CA GLY A 501 -12.90 -13.18 -22.78
C GLY A 501 -12.59 -13.22 -21.29
N PHE A 502 -11.94 -12.17 -20.76
CA PHE A 502 -11.77 -11.93 -19.34
C PHE A 502 -12.50 -10.64 -18.96
N GLU A 503 -13.32 -10.70 -17.95
CA GLU A 503 -14.13 -9.66 -17.33
C GLU A 503 -13.64 -8.21 -17.57
N ALA A 504 -13.64 -7.73 -18.81
CA ALA A 504 -13.35 -6.37 -19.24
C ALA A 504 -11.91 -5.83 -19.06
N ASP A 505 -11.06 -6.40 -18.20
CA ASP A 505 -9.72 -5.86 -17.95
C ASP A 505 -8.61 -6.79 -18.44
N PRO A 506 -7.62 -6.29 -19.20
CA PRO A 506 -6.42 -7.05 -19.52
C PRO A 506 -5.70 -7.50 -18.26
N PHE A 507 -5.28 -8.74 -18.26
CA PHE A 507 -4.66 -9.41 -17.14
C PHE A 507 -3.50 -10.27 -17.65
N ILE A 508 -2.47 -10.46 -16.85
CA ILE A 508 -1.18 -11.04 -17.21
C ILE A 508 -0.42 -10.21 -18.24
N SER A 509 0.84 -10.01 -17.97
CA SER A 509 1.77 -9.33 -18.87
C SER A 509 2.80 -10.27 -19.46
N TYR A 510 3.37 -9.85 -20.57
CA TYR A 510 4.64 -10.35 -21.06
C TYR A 510 5.64 -9.18 -21.20
N ALA A 511 6.92 -9.50 -21.12
CA ALA A 511 7.96 -8.50 -21.26
C ALA A 511 8.29 -8.24 -22.73
N GLY A 512 8.20 -6.98 -23.14
CA GLY A 512 8.73 -6.47 -24.39
C GLY A 512 10.06 -5.78 -24.15
N TYR A 513 11.17 -6.46 -24.47
CA TYR A 513 12.50 -5.90 -24.23
C TYR A 513 13.02 -5.08 -25.41
N THR A 514 13.45 -3.84 -25.14
CA THR A 514 14.26 -3.07 -26.08
C THR A 514 15.71 -3.08 -25.59
N HIS A 515 16.59 -3.68 -26.38
CA HIS A 515 18.01 -3.81 -26.08
C HIS A 515 18.78 -2.57 -26.55
N PHE A 516 19.77 -2.18 -25.77
CA PHE A 516 20.71 -1.10 -26.10
C PHE A 516 22.12 -1.49 -25.62
N ARG A 517 23.11 -0.67 -25.94
CA ARG A 517 24.48 -0.87 -25.44
C ARG A 517 24.61 -0.26 -24.04
N PRO A 518 24.74 -1.05 -22.99
CA PRO A 518 24.90 -0.52 -21.63
C PRO A 518 26.34 -0.02 -21.37
N PRO A 519 26.54 0.92 -20.43
CA PRO A 519 25.50 1.68 -19.75
C PRO A 519 24.95 2.80 -20.65
N TYR A 520 23.69 3.21 -20.42
CA TYR A 520 23.26 4.55 -20.78
C TYR A 520 23.36 5.45 -19.54
N TRP A 521 23.46 6.74 -19.76
CA TRP A 521 23.67 7.70 -18.69
C TRP A 521 22.45 8.58 -18.48
N MET A 522 22.03 8.70 -17.23
CA MET A 522 20.96 9.60 -16.85
C MET A 522 21.54 10.96 -16.49
N PRO A 523 21.01 12.07 -17.07
CA PRO A 523 21.43 13.41 -16.72
C PRO A 523 20.86 13.86 -15.38
N TYR A 524 21.59 14.69 -14.64
CA TYR A 524 21.15 15.26 -13.37
C TYR A 524 19.82 16.03 -13.49
N ARG A 525 19.60 16.69 -14.64
CA ARG A 525 18.37 17.45 -14.94
C ARG A 525 17.09 16.59 -15.02
N CYS A 526 17.18 15.27 -14.92
CA CYS A 526 16.04 14.36 -14.75
C CYS A 526 15.69 14.11 -13.27
N LEU A 527 16.48 14.60 -12.31
CA LEU A 527 16.42 14.23 -10.91
C LEU A 527 15.95 15.38 -9.99
N TYR A 528 15.45 16.47 -10.54
CA TYR A 528 14.84 17.57 -9.79
C TYR A 528 13.66 18.16 -10.56
N SER A 529 12.72 18.78 -9.83
CA SER A 529 11.55 19.44 -10.41
C SER A 529 11.95 20.74 -11.12
N ARG A 530 11.44 20.96 -12.34
CA ARG A 530 11.71 22.17 -13.11
C ARG A 530 10.99 23.43 -12.59
N ASN A 531 9.97 23.28 -11.72
CA ASN A 531 9.16 24.38 -11.24
C ASN A 531 8.98 24.44 -9.71
N VAL A 532 9.57 23.51 -8.94
CA VAL A 532 9.64 23.55 -7.50
C VAL A 532 11.11 23.51 -7.08
N ASP A 533 11.67 24.66 -6.69
CA ASP A 533 13.12 24.92 -6.58
C ASP A 533 13.89 24.01 -5.60
N ASN A 534 13.24 23.41 -4.63
CA ASN A 534 13.89 22.58 -3.61
C ASN A 534 13.40 21.15 -3.58
N LEU A 535 12.81 20.68 -4.69
CA LEU A 535 12.31 19.32 -4.85
C LEU A 535 13.21 18.50 -5.76
N PHE A 536 13.85 17.48 -5.20
CA PHE A 536 14.50 16.38 -5.93
C PHE A 536 13.54 15.21 -6.10
N MET A 537 13.88 14.30 -6.98
CA MET A 537 13.13 13.07 -7.24
C MET A 537 14.07 11.90 -7.55
N ALA A 538 13.75 10.73 -7.02
CA ALA A 538 14.53 9.53 -7.27
C ALA A 538 13.67 8.27 -7.24
N GLY A 539 13.92 7.38 -8.16
CA GLY A 539 13.16 6.14 -8.31
C GLY A 539 12.33 6.13 -9.58
N ARG A 540 11.10 5.65 -9.48
CA ARG A 540 10.22 5.42 -10.63
C ARG A 540 9.57 6.70 -11.17
N ASP A 541 9.49 7.73 -10.39
CA ASP A 541 8.81 9.01 -10.64
C ASP A 541 9.70 10.12 -11.19
N ILE A 542 10.94 9.81 -11.56
CA ILE A 542 11.87 10.77 -12.18
C ILE A 542 11.40 11.20 -13.57
N SER A 543 12.05 12.23 -14.14
CA SER A 543 11.68 12.85 -15.43
C SER A 543 12.05 11.96 -16.62
N VAL A 544 11.15 11.06 -16.98
CA VAL A 544 11.26 10.14 -18.13
C VAL A 544 9.92 10.00 -18.84
N THR A 545 9.91 9.54 -20.11
CA THR A 545 8.68 9.24 -20.87
C THR A 545 8.03 7.93 -20.45
#